data_8e7053d1d58cd85a071a3759bfb0cc28
#
_entry.id   8e7053d1d58cd85a071a3759bfb0cc28
#
_cell.length_a   1.000
_cell.length_b   1.000
_cell.length_c   1.000
_cell.angle_alpha   90.00
_cell.angle_beta   90.00
_cell.angle_gamma   90.00
#
_symmetry.space_group_name_H-M   'P 1'
#
loop_
_entity.id
_entity.type
_entity.pdbx_description
1 polymer ?
#
loop_
_entity_poly.entity_id
_entity_poly.type
_entity_poly.pdbx_seq_one_letter_code
_entity_poly.pdbx_strand_id
1 'polypeptide(L)'
;MGPLQEALAAVGVVIIAAVLGFNGWQSWQLRRRRARSERDERGEPGAGDLFPATTPQDRVEPGLDEVSEAAEPDGLPDSGAEATRARTAAARIDPLIDAIACFVFEQPVPGEALQQRLPRTARAGTKPLLFEGRNARTGGWESLQPGERYAELQAAVQMASRSGALNAIEYSEFVTKCHALGEALGVAPDLPDMAEVLEQARELDGFAAGNDAQLSINLQAQGVAWGLDFLRQQAQACGFTTNMAAGRMALVENFADESDPQAEPRRYAVVQLQYDAHAELSDDPAMPVARATLLLDVPHVAPGLRPFARMREAARQLSQALGARQVDDNGASLSPAALDQIELQLQQLYASLEARGLGAGTPAAQRLFA
;
A
#
# COMPACT_ATOMS: atom_id res chain seq x y z
N MET A 1 -9.13 29.30 36.46
CA MET A 1 -9.78 28.69 35.29
C MET A 1 -11.25 28.54 35.61
N GLY A 2 -12.16 28.95 34.73
CA GLY A 2 -13.58 28.94 35.04
C GLY A 2 -14.18 27.54 34.78
N PRO A 3 -15.29 27.19 35.48
CA PRO A 3 -15.91 25.86 35.36
C PRO A 3 -16.34 25.50 33.92
N LEU A 4 -16.50 26.50 33.06
CA LEU A 4 -16.83 26.32 31.64
C LEU A 4 -15.61 25.80 30.84
N GLN A 5 -14.37 26.20 31.18
CA GLN A 5 -13.16 25.75 30.54
C GLN A 5 -12.81 24.31 30.94
N GLU A 6 -13.09 23.93 32.18
CA GLU A 6 -12.90 22.54 32.63
C GLU A 6 -13.93 21.60 31.99
N ALA A 7 -15.17 22.04 31.84
CA ALA A 7 -16.19 21.26 31.13
C ALA A 7 -15.86 21.08 29.62
N LEU A 8 -15.34 22.12 28.94
CA LEU A 8 -14.91 22.05 27.55
C LEU A 8 -13.69 21.16 27.36
N ALA A 9 -12.71 21.22 28.30
CA ALA A 9 -11.55 20.35 28.28
C ALA A 9 -11.92 18.88 28.52
N ALA A 10 -12.84 18.61 29.44
CA ALA A 10 -13.35 17.25 29.69
C ALA A 10 -14.12 16.68 28.49
N VAL A 11 -14.93 17.47 27.81
CA VAL A 11 -15.62 17.07 26.57
C VAL A 11 -14.61 16.80 25.45
N GLY A 12 -13.57 17.63 25.31
CA GLY A 12 -12.49 17.41 24.34
C GLY A 12 -11.73 16.10 24.57
N VAL A 13 -11.39 15.79 25.83
CA VAL A 13 -10.73 14.53 26.20
C VAL A 13 -11.61 13.30 25.94
N VAL A 14 -12.92 13.41 26.21
CA VAL A 14 -13.88 12.32 25.95
C VAL A 14 -14.04 12.08 24.43
N ILE A 15 -14.06 13.13 23.62
CA ILE A 15 -14.12 13.00 22.16
C ILE A 15 -12.84 12.38 21.60
N ILE A 16 -11.66 12.80 22.08
CA ILE A 16 -10.38 12.23 21.68
C ILE A 16 -10.29 10.75 22.10
N ALA A 17 -10.70 10.40 23.32
CA ALA A 17 -10.74 9.02 23.80
C ALA A 17 -11.76 8.16 22.99
N ALA A 18 -12.88 8.74 22.57
CA ALA A 18 -13.88 8.07 21.73
C ALA A 18 -13.34 7.81 20.31
N VAL A 19 -12.63 8.78 19.71
CA VAL A 19 -12.03 8.64 18.37
C VAL A 19 -10.86 7.65 18.39
N LEU A 20 -9.98 7.70 19.39
CA LEU A 20 -8.88 6.74 19.55
C LEU A 20 -9.39 5.33 19.90
N GLY A 21 -10.43 5.24 20.74
CA GLY A 21 -11.09 3.96 21.05
C GLY A 21 -11.83 3.37 19.86
N PHE A 22 -12.44 4.22 19.02
CA PHE A 22 -13.13 3.83 17.80
C PHE A 22 -12.15 3.32 16.72
N ASN A 23 -11.03 4.02 16.52
CA ASN A 23 -10.00 3.60 15.57
C ASN A 23 -9.32 2.28 16.00
N GLY A 24 -9.05 2.12 17.31
CA GLY A 24 -8.54 0.88 17.90
C GLY A 24 -9.54 -0.28 17.77
N TRP A 25 -10.84 -0.01 17.93
CA TRP A 25 -11.91 -1.02 17.80
C TRP A 25 -12.13 -1.42 16.34
N GLN A 26 -12.04 -0.48 15.40
CA GLN A 26 -12.19 -0.76 13.96
C GLN A 26 -11.03 -1.59 13.41
N SER A 27 -9.80 -1.30 13.83
CA SER A 27 -8.62 -2.10 13.50
C SER A 27 -8.69 -3.50 14.11
N TRP A 28 -9.24 -3.64 15.34
CA TRP A 28 -9.47 -4.91 15.99
C TRP A 28 -10.58 -5.75 15.31
N GLN A 29 -11.66 -5.13 14.82
CA GLN A 29 -12.69 -5.81 14.03
C GLN A 29 -12.15 -6.34 12.70
N LEU A 30 -11.30 -5.58 12.01
CA LEU A 30 -10.66 -6.01 10.77
C LEU A 30 -9.70 -7.19 11.01
N ARG A 31 -8.93 -7.15 12.11
CA ARG A 31 -8.07 -8.27 12.53
C ARG A 31 -8.89 -9.52 12.88
N ARG A 32 -10.05 -9.38 13.53
CA ARG A 32 -10.96 -10.53 13.81
C ARG A 32 -11.60 -11.14 12.57
N ARG A 33 -11.91 -10.34 11.57
CA ARG A 33 -12.47 -10.84 10.30
C ARG A 33 -11.42 -11.63 9.51
N ARG A 34 -10.17 -11.16 9.46
CA ARG A 34 -9.05 -11.89 8.84
C ARG A 34 -8.73 -13.19 9.57
N ALA A 35 -8.67 -13.19 10.90
CA ALA A 35 -8.46 -14.41 11.70
C ALA A 35 -9.59 -15.44 11.59
N ARG A 36 -10.80 -15.02 11.21
CA ARG A 36 -11.92 -15.95 10.93
C ARG A 36 -11.80 -16.57 9.54
N SER A 37 -11.43 -15.79 8.54
CA SER A 37 -11.17 -16.28 7.17
C SER A 37 -10.05 -17.33 7.14
N GLU A 38 -8.96 -17.10 7.89
CA GLU A 38 -7.85 -18.06 8.00
C GLU A 38 -8.19 -19.33 8.80
N ARG A 39 -9.22 -19.29 9.66
CA ARG A 39 -9.72 -20.47 10.36
C ARG A 39 -10.67 -21.31 9.51
N ASP A 40 -11.46 -20.68 8.66
CA ASP A 40 -12.34 -21.39 7.72
C ASP A 40 -11.56 -22.09 6.59
N GLU A 41 -10.37 -21.58 6.22
CA GLU A 41 -9.46 -22.24 5.27
C GLU A 41 -8.68 -23.41 5.88
N ARG A 42 -8.61 -23.55 7.21
CA ARG A 42 -8.00 -24.67 7.93
C ARG A 42 -9.03 -25.66 8.46
N GLY A 43 -10.11 -25.89 7.70
CA GLY A 43 -11.09 -26.93 7.98
C GLY A 43 -10.43 -28.31 7.96
N GLU A 44 -10.58 -29.04 9.06
CA GLU A 44 -10.10 -30.40 9.28
C GLU A 44 -10.61 -31.38 8.21
N PRO A 45 -9.82 -32.42 7.86
CA PRO A 45 -10.26 -33.43 6.92
C PRO A 45 -11.23 -34.44 7.60
N GLY A 46 -12.49 -34.27 7.36
CA GLY A 46 -13.51 -35.27 7.65
C GLY A 46 -13.55 -36.35 6.57
N ALA A 47 -13.36 -37.59 6.98
CA ALA A 47 -13.39 -38.79 6.15
C ALA A 47 -14.77 -39.01 5.49
N GLY A 48 -14.79 -39.45 4.23
CA GLY A 48 -15.99 -39.93 3.58
C GLY A 48 -15.88 -40.14 2.08
N ASP A 49 -15.64 -41.35 1.70
CA ASP A 49 -15.60 -41.99 0.39
C ASP A 49 -16.54 -41.49 -0.71
N LEU A 50 -16.11 -41.81 -1.93
CA LEU A 50 -16.88 -42.04 -3.18
C LEU A 50 -16.75 -40.96 -4.28
N PHE A 51 -15.72 -41.16 -5.14
CA PHE A 51 -15.89 -40.87 -6.57
C PHE A 51 -15.15 -41.91 -7.42
N PRO A 52 -15.77 -42.43 -8.50
CA PRO A 52 -15.13 -43.40 -9.39
C PRO A 52 -14.16 -42.73 -10.36
N ALA A 53 -13.08 -43.46 -10.62
CA ALA A 53 -12.03 -43.11 -11.58
C ALA A 53 -12.58 -42.95 -13.01
N THR A 54 -12.30 -41.81 -13.63
CA THR A 54 -12.43 -41.63 -15.08
C THR A 54 -11.04 -41.44 -15.72
N THR A 55 -10.79 -42.29 -16.69
CA THR A 55 -9.57 -42.38 -17.52
C THR A 55 -9.18 -41.09 -18.22
N PRO A 56 -7.89 -40.84 -18.50
CA PRO A 56 -7.42 -39.65 -19.18
C PRO A 56 -7.69 -39.74 -20.68
N GLN A 57 -8.35 -38.70 -21.22
CA GLN A 57 -8.45 -38.46 -22.65
C GLN A 57 -7.34 -37.49 -23.08
N ASP A 58 -6.73 -37.85 -24.20
CA ASP A 58 -5.67 -37.18 -24.93
C ASP A 58 -5.88 -35.66 -25.09
N ARG A 59 -4.88 -34.89 -24.63
CA ARG A 59 -4.79 -33.46 -24.86
C ARG A 59 -3.90 -33.23 -26.11
N VAL A 60 -4.55 -32.84 -27.20
CA VAL A 60 -3.86 -32.38 -28.43
C VAL A 60 -3.30 -30.99 -28.19
N GLU A 61 -1.99 -30.83 -28.31
CA GLU A 61 -1.32 -29.53 -28.31
C GLU A 61 -1.53 -28.86 -29.68
N PRO A 62 -1.87 -27.55 -29.74
CA PRO A 62 -1.84 -26.80 -30.99
C PRO A 62 -0.40 -26.44 -31.38
N GLY A 63 -0.02 -26.82 -32.59
CA GLY A 63 1.26 -26.48 -33.19
C GLY A 63 1.44 -24.98 -33.39
N LEU A 64 2.67 -24.52 -33.17
CA LEU A 64 3.15 -23.19 -33.52
C LEU A 64 3.44 -23.15 -35.03
N ASP A 65 2.58 -22.43 -35.77
CA ASP A 65 2.90 -22.03 -37.14
C ASP A 65 3.82 -20.81 -37.11
N GLU A 66 4.90 -20.92 -37.88
CA GLU A 66 5.88 -19.88 -38.16
C GLU A 66 5.20 -18.64 -38.75
N VAL A 67 5.37 -17.47 -38.13
CA VAL A 67 5.02 -16.18 -38.74
C VAL A 67 6.29 -15.44 -39.13
N SER A 68 6.37 -15.27 -40.41
CA SER A 68 7.28 -14.55 -41.29
C SER A 68 7.81 -13.22 -40.72
N GLU A 69 9.09 -13.06 -40.94
CA GLU A 69 9.94 -11.89 -40.87
C GLU A 69 9.34 -10.70 -41.66
N ALA A 70 9.07 -9.60 -40.98
CA ALA A 70 8.76 -8.33 -41.64
C ALA A 70 9.44 -7.16 -40.91
N ALA A 71 10.46 -6.64 -41.59
CA ALA A 71 10.98 -5.27 -41.64
C ALA A 71 10.96 -4.41 -40.37
N GLU A 72 12.16 -4.10 -39.88
CA GLU A 72 12.45 -2.98 -38.95
C GLU A 72 12.04 -1.63 -39.57
N PRO A 73 11.43 -0.72 -38.77
CA PRO A 73 11.53 0.70 -39.01
C PRO A 73 12.54 1.34 -38.08
N ASP A 74 13.34 2.13 -38.67
CA ASP A 74 14.43 2.97 -38.23
C ASP A 74 14.20 3.77 -36.94
N GLY A 75 15.27 3.94 -36.18
CA GLY A 75 15.37 4.43 -34.81
C GLY A 75 14.76 5.80 -34.51
N LEU A 76 13.96 5.79 -33.45
CA LEU A 76 13.80 6.92 -32.54
C LEU A 76 14.45 6.56 -31.22
N PRO A 77 15.16 7.47 -30.53
CA PRO A 77 15.84 7.16 -29.27
C PRO A 77 14.80 6.80 -28.21
N ASP A 78 14.99 5.61 -27.63
CA ASP A 78 14.13 5.01 -26.62
C ASP A 78 14.28 5.72 -25.25
N SER A 79 13.78 6.97 -25.16
CA SER A 79 13.73 7.74 -23.93
C SER A 79 12.77 7.14 -22.89
N GLY A 80 11.83 6.31 -23.31
CA GLY A 80 10.89 5.60 -22.44
C GLY A 80 11.51 4.41 -21.70
N ALA A 81 12.47 3.71 -22.34
CA ALA A 81 13.14 2.59 -21.72
C ALA A 81 14.18 3.04 -20.66
N GLU A 82 14.86 4.16 -20.88
CA GLU A 82 15.78 4.74 -19.90
C GLU A 82 15.04 5.27 -18.67
N ALA A 83 13.94 5.98 -18.85
CA ALA A 83 13.10 6.46 -17.75
C ALA A 83 12.45 5.30 -16.95
N THR A 84 12.08 4.20 -17.61
CA THR A 84 11.59 2.99 -16.93
C THR A 84 12.72 2.28 -16.18
N ARG A 85 13.92 2.21 -16.74
CA ARG A 85 15.12 1.64 -16.07
C ARG A 85 15.52 2.49 -14.87
N ALA A 86 15.51 3.82 -14.97
CA ALA A 86 15.82 4.73 -13.86
C ALA A 86 14.83 4.56 -12.69
N ARG A 87 13.52 4.43 -12.96
CA ARG A 87 12.51 4.15 -11.93
C ARG A 87 12.68 2.80 -11.24
N THR A 88 13.10 1.77 -12.00
CA THR A 88 13.35 0.44 -11.45
C THR A 88 14.65 0.40 -10.64
N ALA A 89 15.58 1.30 -10.94
CA ALA A 89 16.89 1.39 -10.32
C ALA A 89 16.94 2.19 -9.02
N ALA A 90 15.96 3.06 -8.75
CA ALA A 90 15.96 3.90 -7.55
C ALA A 90 15.99 3.08 -6.25
N ALA A 91 16.77 3.54 -5.25
CA ALA A 91 16.85 2.94 -3.93
C ALA A 91 15.46 2.92 -3.25
N ARG A 92 15.14 1.79 -2.61
CA ARG A 92 13.85 1.54 -1.94
C ARG A 92 14.03 1.18 -0.47
N ILE A 93 15.22 0.74 -0.07
CA ILE A 93 15.57 0.42 1.31
C ILE A 93 15.71 1.71 2.10
N ASP A 94 15.02 1.78 3.24
CA ASP A 94 15.01 2.96 4.10
C ASP A 94 15.28 2.55 5.55
N PRO A 95 16.38 3.03 6.17
CA PRO A 95 16.74 2.67 7.53
C PRO A 95 15.70 3.08 8.59
N LEU A 96 14.73 3.96 8.26
CA LEU A 96 13.64 4.30 9.16
C LEU A 96 12.62 3.17 9.34
N ILE A 97 12.51 2.28 8.36
CA ILE A 97 11.49 1.22 8.35
C ILE A 97 12.05 -0.18 8.10
N ASP A 98 13.34 -0.30 7.75
CA ASP A 98 13.99 -1.55 7.40
C ASP A 98 15.16 -1.88 8.34
N ALA A 99 15.28 -3.15 8.74
CA ALA A 99 16.51 -3.70 9.31
C ALA A 99 17.41 -4.18 8.16
N ILE A 100 18.65 -3.70 8.13
CA ILE A 100 19.56 -3.81 6.98
C ILE A 100 20.76 -4.68 7.34
N ALA A 101 21.04 -5.70 6.52
CA ALA A 101 22.27 -6.47 6.50
C ALA A 101 23.16 -6.02 5.34
N CYS A 102 24.43 -5.78 5.59
CA CYS A 102 25.41 -5.32 4.60
C CYS A 102 26.39 -6.42 4.19
N PHE A 103 26.76 -6.43 2.91
CA PHE A 103 27.79 -7.31 2.31
C PHE A 103 28.79 -6.44 1.57
N VAL A 104 30.05 -6.49 1.95
CA VAL A 104 31.12 -5.69 1.31
C VAL A 104 31.99 -6.64 0.48
N PHE A 105 32.18 -6.32 -0.79
CA PHE A 105 32.97 -7.12 -1.71
C PHE A 105 34.38 -6.57 -1.84
N GLU A 106 35.39 -7.47 -1.85
CA GLU A 106 36.80 -7.10 -2.13
C GLU A 106 36.94 -6.50 -3.55
N GLN A 107 36.14 -7.00 -4.49
CA GLN A 107 36.09 -6.51 -5.87
C GLN A 107 34.63 -6.40 -6.32
N PRO A 108 34.28 -5.37 -7.13
CA PRO A 108 32.92 -5.20 -7.59
C PRO A 108 32.37 -6.41 -8.34
N VAL A 109 31.18 -6.89 -7.94
CA VAL A 109 30.49 -8.07 -8.47
C VAL A 109 29.49 -7.66 -9.54
N PRO A 110 29.38 -8.37 -10.68
CA PRO A 110 28.38 -8.11 -11.71
C PRO A 110 26.95 -8.28 -11.17
N GLY A 111 26.03 -7.41 -11.59
CA GLY A 111 24.62 -7.42 -11.15
C GLY A 111 23.91 -8.73 -11.47
N GLU A 112 24.16 -9.34 -12.63
CA GLU A 112 23.60 -10.64 -13.01
C GLU A 112 24.05 -11.76 -12.06
N ALA A 113 25.32 -11.71 -11.63
CA ALA A 113 25.86 -12.70 -10.71
C ALA A 113 25.22 -12.56 -9.30
N LEU A 114 24.90 -11.35 -8.87
CA LEU A 114 24.17 -11.09 -7.63
C LEU A 114 22.73 -11.57 -7.76
N GLN A 115 22.01 -11.17 -8.82
CA GLN A 115 20.61 -11.53 -9.05
C GLN A 115 20.40 -13.06 -9.04
N GLN A 116 21.32 -13.83 -9.66
CA GLN A 116 21.25 -15.29 -9.68
C GLN A 116 21.39 -15.94 -8.30
N ARG A 117 22.01 -15.26 -7.35
CA ARG A 117 22.26 -15.76 -5.99
C ARG A 117 21.24 -15.28 -4.96
N LEU A 118 20.37 -14.32 -5.32
CA LEU A 118 19.32 -13.87 -4.43
C LEU A 118 18.40 -15.03 -4.02
N PRO A 119 17.83 -14.98 -2.79
CA PRO A 119 16.84 -15.96 -2.36
C PRO A 119 15.64 -16.02 -3.33
N ARG A 120 15.18 -17.25 -3.64
CA ARG A 120 14.02 -17.44 -4.52
C ARG A 120 12.75 -16.79 -3.99
N THR A 121 12.59 -16.70 -2.67
CA THR A 121 11.50 -16.02 -1.99
C THR A 121 12.02 -14.72 -1.36
N ALA A 122 11.57 -13.59 -1.88
CA ALA A 122 11.87 -12.26 -1.33
C ALA A 122 10.96 -11.91 -0.14
N ARG A 123 10.88 -12.81 0.85
CA ARG A 123 10.09 -12.64 2.08
C ARG A 123 10.75 -13.37 3.24
N ALA A 124 10.53 -12.85 4.48
CA ALA A 124 10.76 -13.54 5.73
C ALA A 124 9.43 -13.57 6.49
N GLY A 125 8.78 -14.74 6.55
CA GLY A 125 7.40 -14.83 7.02
C GLY A 125 6.47 -13.92 6.22
N THR A 126 5.82 -12.99 6.91
CA THR A 126 4.91 -12.01 6.28
C THR A 126 5.64 -10.79 5.71
N LYS A 127 6.89 -10.55 6.12
CA LYS A 127 7.64 -9.33 5.77
C LYS A 127 8.36 -9.44 4.43
N PRO A 128 8.30 -8.41 3.58
CA PRO A 128 9.06 -8.38 2.34
C PRO A 128 10.56 -8.22 2.61
N LEU A 129 11.38 -8.85 1.75
CA LEU A 129 12.82 -8.62 1.67
C LEU A 129 13.13 -7.75 0.46
N LEU A 130 14.02 -6.80 0.62
CA LEU A 130 14.56 -5.96 -0.44
C LEU A 130 16.05 -6.19 -0.57
N PHE A 131 16.56 -6.01 -1.80
CA PHE A 131 17.98 -6.13 -2.12
C PHE A 131 18.39 -4.98 -3.00
N GLU A 132 19.48 -4.31 -2.63
CA GLU A 132 20.04 -3.19 -3.39
C GLU A 132 21.56 -3.27 -3.41
N GLY A 133 22.17 -2.83 -4.51
CA GLY A 133 23.59 -2.77 -4.67
C GLY A 133 24.11 -1.33 -4.67
N ARG A 134 25.30 -1.12 -4.10
CA ARG A 134 26.02 0.12 -4.25
C ARG A 134 26.83 0.09 -5.54
N ASN A 135 26.37 0.83 -6.53
CA ASN A 135 26.99 0.86 -7.85
C ASN A 135 28.44 1.34 -7.75
N ALA A 136 29.38 0.53 -8.26
CA ALA A 136 30.82 0.83 -8.15
C ALA A 136 31.24 2.07 -8.95
N ARG A 137 30.48 2.46 -9.97
CA ARG A 137 30.77 3.62 -10.82
C ARG A 137 30.16 4.91 -10.26
N THR A 138 28.90 4.87 -9.80
CA THR A 138 28.16 6.05 -9.34
C THR A 138 28.26 6.29 -7.83
N GLY A 139 28.55 5.22 -7.06
CA GLY A 139 28.53 5.20 -5.59
C GLY A 139 27.13 5.22 -4.99
N GLY A 140 26.06 5.29 -5.80
CA GLY A 140 24.67 5.30 -5.37
C GLY A 140 24.14 3.90 -5.09
N TRP A 141 23.14 3.83 -4.17
CA TRP A 141 22.35 2.64 -3.95
C TRP A 141 21.24 2.55 -4.99
N GLU A 142 21.06 1.37 -5.56
CA GLU A 142 20.05 1.12 -6.58
C GLU A 142 19.63 -0.35 -6.61
N SER A 143 18.48 -0.64 -7.20
CA SER A 143 18.09 -2.02 -7.50
C SER A 143 19.08 -2.64 -8.46
N LEU A 144 19.44 -3.91 -8.24
CA LEU A 144 20.44 -4.62 -9.06
C LEU A 144 20.06 -4.61 -10.54
N GLN A 145 20.95 -4.08 -11.39
CA GLN A 145 20.77 -4.00 -12.85
C GLN A 145 21.75 -4.93 -13.57
N PRO A 146 21.32 -5.61 -14.63
CA PRO A 146 22.23 -6.27 -15.56
C PRO A 146 23.20 -5.26 -16.20
N GLY A 147 24.46 -5.65 -16.37
CA GLY A 147 25.51 -4.82 -16.97
C GLY A 147 26.19 -3.85 -15.99
N GLU A 148 25.66 -3.63 -14.80
CA GLU A 148 26.29 -2.82 -13.74
C GLU A 148 27.12 -3.70 -12.79
N ARG A 149 28.03 -3.06 -12.04
CA ARG A 149 28.87 -3.73 -11.04
C ARG A 149 28.69 -3.05 -9.68
N TYR A 150 28.67 -3.84 -8.63
CA TYR A 150 28.37 -3.43 -7.28
C TYR A 150 29.52 -3.72 -6.33
N ALA A 151 29.93 -2.69 -5.57
CA ALA A 151 30.96 -2.81 -4.53
C ALA A 151 30.40 -3.36 -3.21
N GLU A 152 29.11 -3.11 -2.97
CA GLU A 152 28.41 -3.55 -1.76
C GLU A 152 27.00 -4.03 -2.16
N LEU A 153 26.45 -4.92 -1.33
CA LEU A 153 25.03 -5.34 -1.40
C LEU A 153 24.41 -5.11 -0.02
N GLN A 154 23.20 -4.63 0.00
CA GLN A 154 22.38 -4.64 1.20
C GLN A 154 21.14 -5.51 1.00
N ALA A 155 20.81 -6.28 2.04
CA ALA A 155 19.55 -7.00 2.17
C ALA A 155 18.78 -6.39 3.32
N ALA A 156 17.49 -6.16 3.14
CA ALA A 156 16.67 -5.51 4.17
C ALA A 156 15.37 -6.27 4.40
N VAL A 157 14.92 -6.28 5.65
CA VAL A 157 13.61 -6.77 6.05
C VAL A 157 12.81 -5.63 6.68
N GLN A 158 11.56 -5.47 6.26
CA GLN A 158 10.70 -4.42 6.78
C GLN A 158 10.34 -4.67 8.25
N MET A 159 10.58 -3.68 9.14
CA MET A 159 10.39 -3.81 10.57
C MET A 159 8.94 -3.74 11.02
N ALA A 160 8.08 -2.97 10.32
CA ALA A 160 6.66 -2.88 10.64
C ALA A 160 5.80 -2.65 9.40
N SER A 161 4.54 -3.04 9.46
CA SER A 161 3.51 -2.76 8.45
C SER A 161 2.12 -2.88 9.10
N ARG A 162 1.04 -2.64 8.38
CA ARG A 162 -0.33 -2.89 8.88
C ARG A 162 -0.56 -4.32 9.39
N SER A 163 0.28 -5.28 9.00
CA SER A 163 0.23 -6.65 9.53
C SER A 163 0.91 -6.81 10.91
N GLY A 164 1.53 -5.75 11.44
CA GLY A 164 2.19 -5.72 12.75
C GLY A 164 3.71 -5.58 12.66
N ALA A 165 4.39 -5.64 13.82
CA ALA A 165 5.84 -5.59 13.94
C ALA A 165 6.52 -6.87 13.43
N LEU A 166 7.77 -6.76 12.97
CA LEU A 166 8.68 -7.88 12.73
C LEU A 166 8.87 -8.67 14.03
N ASN A 167 8.74 -9.98 13.97
CA ASN A 167 8.91 -10.86 15.13
C ASN A 167 10.23 -11.66 15.06
N ALA A 168 10.58 -12.34 16.16
CA ALA A 168 11.83 -13.08 16.29
C ALA A 168 11.97 -14.23 15.27
N ILE A 169 10.87 -14.87 14.87
CA ILE A 169 10.89 -15.96 13.87
C ILE A 169 11.20 -15.39 12.49
N GLU A 170 10.51 -14.32 12.10
CA GLU A 170 10.73 -13.62 10.83
C GLU A 170 12.16 -13.06 10.75
N TYR A 171 12.67 -12.47 11.84
CA TYR A 171 14.04 -11.99 11.89
C TYR A 171 15.06 -13.14 11.76
N SER A 172 14.85 -14.27 12.45
CA SER A 172 15.71 -15.45 12.33
C SER A 172 15.72 -16.03 10.90
N GLU A 173 14.57 -16.00 10.21
CA GLU A 173 14.49 -16.40 8.81
C GLU A 173 15.27 -15.44 7.91
N PHE A 174 15.19 -14.12 8.17
CA PHE A 174 15.98 -13.10 7.46
C PHE A 174 17.49 -13.36 7.65
N VAL A 175 17.95 -13.56 8.88
CA VAL A 175 19.35 -13.87 9.21
C VAL A 175 19.82 -15.14 8.49
N THR A 176 19.02 -16.22 8.50
CA THR A 176 19.33 -17.46 7.79
C THR A 176 19.50 -17.24 6.29
N LYS A 177 18.64 -16.45 5.67
CA LYS A 177 18.74 -16.10 4.25
C LYS A 177 19.97 -15.23 3.95
N CYS A 178 20.33 -14.30 4.84
CA CYS A 178 21.54 -13.50 4.71
C CYS A 178 22.81 -14.34 4.82
N HIS A 179 22.88 -15.30 5.75
CA HIS A 179 24.02 -16.20 5.83
C HIS A 179 24.14 -17.07 4.59
N ALA A 180 23.06 -17.69 4.10
CA ALA A 180 23.08 -18.49 2.89
C ALA A 180 23.50 -17.65 1.65
N LEU A 181 23.06 -16.39 1.57
CA LEU A 181 23.49 -15.46 0.54
C LEU A 181 24.98 -15.13 0.67
N GLY A 182 25.47 -14.88 1.89
CA GLY A 182 26.87 -14.62 2.17
C GLY A 182 27.77 -15.79 1.79
N GLU A 183 27.38 -17.03 2.12
CA GLU A 183 28.08 -18.26 1.69
C GLU A 183 28.14 -18.36 0.15
N ALA A 184 27.03 -18.09 -0.55
CA ALA A 184 26.97 -18.11 -1.99
C ALA A 184 27.83 -17.03 -2.66
N LEU A 185 28.04 -15.89 -1.96
CA LEU A 185 28.85 -14.76 -2.44
C LEU A 185 30.31 -14.80 -1.94
N GLY A 186 30.62 -15.67 -0.99
CA GLY A 186 31.95 -15.78 -0.38
C GLY A 186 32.30 -14.64 0.58
N VAL A 187 31.30 -13.99 1.16
CA VAL A 187 31.44 -12.86 2.11
C VAL A 187 30.53 -13.04 3.33
N ALA A 188 30.99 -12.63 4.50
CA ALA A 188 30.14 -12.65 5.69
C ALA A 188 29.21 -11.42 5.70
N PRO A 189 27.90 -11.59 5.99
CA PRO A 189 27.00 -10.47 6.20
C PRO A 189 27.32 -9.75 7.52
N ASP A 190 27.27 -8.41 7.50
CA ASP A 190 27.17 -7.60 8.70
C ASP A 190 25.68 -7.43 9.05
N LEU A 191 25.29 -8.00 10.20
CA LEU A 191 23.89 -8.12 10.62
C LEU A 191 23.63 -7.24 11.85
N PRO A 192 22.52 -6.51 11.90
CA PRO A 192 22.14 -5.77 13.11
C PRO A 192 21.75 -6.73 14.25
N ASP A 193 21.86 -6.26 15.50
CA ASP A 193 21.47 -7.04 16.67
C ASP A 193 19.95 -7.32 16.70
N MET A 194 19.59 -8.59 16.99
CA MET A 194 18.18 -9.00 17.01
C MET A 194 17.35 -8.24 18.05
N ALA A 195 17.89 -8.01 19.25
CA ALA A 195 17.12 -7.39 20.31
C ALA A 195 16.83 -5.93 20.00
N GLU A 196 17.81 -5.22 19.44
CA GLU A 196 17.66 -3.83 18.99
C GLU A 196 16.66 -3.72 17.84
N VAL A 197 16.75 -4.58 16.84
CA VAL A 197 15.80 -4.59 15.70
C VAL A 197 14.38 -4.86 16.16
N LEU A 198 14.17 -5.84 17.04
CA LEU A 198 12.83 -6.17 17.52
C LEU A 198 12.24 -5.07 18.43
N GLU A 199 13.06 -4.33 19.15
CA GLU A 199 12.62 -3.16 19.92
C GLU A 199 12.20 -2.03 18.98
N GLN A 200 13.03 -1.67 18.01
CA GLN A 200 12.73 -0.68 16.98
C GLN A 200 11.46 -1.05 16.18
N ALA A 201 11.29 -2.33 15.85
CA ALA A 201 10.11 -2.82 15.16
C ALA A 201 8.81 -2.61 15.95
N ARG A 202 8.86 -2.84 17.30
CA ARG A 202 7.70 -2.60 18.18
C ARG A 202 7.38 -1.12 18.33
N GLU A 203 8.41 -0.27 18.47
CA GLU A 203 8.23 1.18 18.52
C GLU A 203 7.63 1.73 17.23
N LEU A 204 8.12 1.25 16.08
CA LEU A 204 7.62 1.64 14.78
C LEU A 204 6.17 1.17 14.55
N ASP A 205 5.83 -0.05 14.96
CA ASP A 205 4.46 -0.58 14.91
C ASP A 205 3.51 0.23 15.81
N GLY A 206 3.95 0.57 17.03
CA GLY A 206 3.19 1.44 17.92
C GLY A 206 2.96 2.84 17.35
N PHE A 207 3.98 3.43 16.73
CA PHE A 207 3.86 4.70 16.03
C PHE A 207 2.89 4.60 14.84
N ALA A 208 3.04 3.56 14.01
CA ALA A 208 2.16 3.33 12.87
C ALA A 208 0.70 3.15 13.32
N ALA A 209 0.44 2.37 14.37
CA ALA A 209 -0.90 2.17 14.92
C ALA A 209 -1.56 3.48 15.40
N GLY A 210 -0.77 4.44 15.91
CA GLY A 210 -1.26 5.75 16.34
C GLY A 210 -1.49 6.76 15.20
N ASN A 211 -0.91 6.51 14.01
CA ASN A 211 -0.93 7.44 12.89
C ASN A 211 -1.59 6.84 11.61
N ASP A 212 -2.12 5.62 11.66
CA ASP A 212 -2.82 4.97 10.54
C ASP A 212 -4.26 5.47 10.44
N ALA A 213 -4.45 6.59 9.77
CA ALA A 213 -5.76 7.20 9.59
C ALA A 213 -6.33 6.88 8.20
N GLN A 214 -7.50 6.26 8.18
CA GLN A 214 -8.35 6.10 7.00
C GLN A 214 -9.66 6.84 7.24
N LEU A 215 -10.00 7.75 6.34
CA LEU A 215 -11.23 8.52 6.40
C LEU A 215 -12.25 7.98 5.40
N SER A 216 -13.51 7.92 5.81
CA SER A 216 -14.63 7.53 4.98
C SER A 216 -15.73 8.60 4.97
N ILE A 217 -16.33 8.83 3.80
CA ILE A 217 -17.60 9.55 3.65
C ILE A 217 -18.53 8.63 2.87
N ASN A 218 -19.61 8.21 3.51
CA ASN A 218 -20.61 7.37 2.89
C ASN A 218 -21.66 8.20 2.18
N LEU A 219 -21.92 7.88 0.92
CA LEU A 219 -23.02 8.40 0.13
C LEU A 219 -24.16 7.40 0.15
N GLN A 220 -25.28 7.78 0.71
CA GLN A 220 -26.46 6.92 0.85
C GLN A 220 -27.59 7.43 -0.02
N ALA A 221 -28.19 6.54 -0.82
CA ALA A 221 -29.37 6.86 -1.63
C ALA A 221 -30.56 7.27 -0.74
N GLN A 222 -31.26 8.32 -1.17
CA GLN A 222 -32.49 8.81 -0.52
C GLN A 222 -33.71 8.25 -1.26
N GLY A 223 -34.08 7.02 -0.94
CA GLY A 223 -35.24 6.36 -1.56
C GLY A 223 -34.81 5.23 -2.53
N VAL A 224 -34.76 5.49 -3.83
CA VAL A 224 -34.42 4.47 -4.85
C VAL A 224 -32.90 4.33 -4.97
N ALA A 225 -32.42 3.09 -5.00
CA ALA A 225 -31.02 2.80 -5.28
C ALA A 225 -30.62 3.23 -6.70
N TRP A 226 -29.35 3.54 -6.89
CA TRP A 226 -28.83 3.93 -8.20
C TRP A 226 -28.54 2.71 -9.06
N GLY A 227 -28.74 2.78 -10.37
CA GLY A 227 -28.16 1.82 -11.31
C GLY A 227 -26.63 1.99 -11.35
N LEU A 228 -25.92 0.89 -11.52
CA LEU A 228 -24.45 0.90 -11.53
C LEU A 228 -23.87 1.83 -12.60
N ASP A 229 -24.40 1.78 -13.83
CA ASP A 229 -23.93 2.64 -14.92
C ASP A 229 -24.15 4.12 -14.64
N PHE A 230 -25.28 4.47 -14.01
CA PHE A 230 -25.55 5.84 -13.61
C PHE A 230 -24.54 6.31 -12.54
N LEU A 231 -24.25 5.48 -11.51
CA LEU A 231 -23.24 5.79 -10.50
C LEU A 231 -21.86 6.02 -11.14
N ARG A 232 -21.44 5.12 -12.06
CA ARG A 232 -20.16 5.23 -12.76
C ARG A 232 -20.07 6.49 -13.62
N GLN A 233 -21.11 6.79 -14.36
CA GLN A 233 -21.17 7.99 -15.20
C GLN A 233 -21.03 9.27 -14.36
N GLN A 234 -21.73 9.36 -13.24
CA GLN A 234 -21.63 10.52 -12.34
C GLN A 234 -20.23 10.60 -11.70
N ALA A 235 -19.65 9.45 -11.31
CA ALA A 235 -18.31 9.42 -10.77
C ALA A 235 -17.25 9.86 -11.80
N GLN A 236 -17.36 9.39 -13.06
CA GLN A 236 -16.50 9.83 -14.16
C GLN A 236 -16.61 11.33 -14.43
N ALA A 237 -17.82 11.88 -14.39
CA ALA A 237 -18.05 13.33 -14.53
C ALA A 237 -17.39 14.14 -13.40
N CYS A 238 -17.21 13.54 -12.21
CA CYS A 238 -16.47 14.11 -11.07
C CYS A 238 -14.96 13.82 -11.13
N GLY A 239 -14.44 13.23 -12.22
CA GLY A 239 -13.00 12.98 -12.41
C GLY A 239 -12.50 11.62 -11.90
N PHE A 240 -13.38 10.74 -11.43
CA PHE A 240 -12.96 9.40 -11.05
C PHE A 240 -12.71 8.53 -12.28
N THR A 241 -11.64 7.76 -12.23
CA THR A 241 -11.29 6.76 -13.24
C THR A 241 -11.49 5.35 -12.70
N THR A 242 -11.84 4.40 -13.56
CA THR A 242 -11.93 2.99 -13.21
C THR A 242 -10.56 2.49 -12.75
N ASN A 243 -10.52 1.85 -11.60
CA ASN A 243 -9.35 1.16 -11.09
C ASN A 243 -9.41 -0.33 -11.51
N MET A 244 -8.30 -1.06 -11.40
CA MET A 244 -8.20 -2.47 -11.80
C MET A 244 -9.01 -3.45 -10.93
N ALA A 245 -9.56 -3.00 -9.80
CA ALA A 245 -10.37 -3.82 -8.91
C ALA A 245 -11.86 -3.52 -9.09
N ALA A 246 -12.68 -4.59 -9.15
CA ALA A 246 -14.14 -4.48 -9.21
C ALA A 246 -14.70 -3.69 -8.01
N GLY A 247 -15.72 -2.88 -8.24
CA GLY A 247 -16.34 -2.04 -7.21
C GLY A 247 -15.51 -0.85 -6.78
N ARG A 248 -14.48 -0.46 -7.54
CA ARG A 248 -13.57 0.64 -7.17
C ARG A 248 -13.28 1.58 -8.33
N MET A 249 -13.31 2.88 -8.02
CA MET A 249 -12.83 3.96 -8.88
C MET A 249 -11.88 4.84 -8.05
N ALA A 250 -11.02 5.61 -8.72
CA ALA A 250 -10.09 6.49 -8.02
C ALA A 250 -10.02 7.87 -8.70
N LEU A 251 -9.96 8.91 -7.88
CA LEU A 251 -9.52 10.24 -8.28
C LEU A 251 -8.00 10.24 -8.24
N VAL A 252 -7.37 10.33 -9.40
CA VAL A 252 -5.91 10.18 -9.56
C VAL A 252 -5.30 11.51 -9.93
N GLU A 253 -4.24 11.91 -9.21
CA GLU A 253 -3.48 13.12 -9.51
C GLU A 253 -1.98 12.82 -9.58
N ASN A 254 -1.28 13.60 -10.40
CA ASN A 254 0.18 13.58 -10.46
C ASN A 254 0.71 14.65 -9.52
N PHE A 255 1.69 14.29 -8.71
CA PHE A 255 2.37 15.20 -7.80
C PHE A 255 3.87 15.11 -8.02
N ALA A 256 4.49 16.24 -8.32
CA ALA A 256 5.94 16.40 -8.33
C ALA A 256 6.36 16.94 -6.95
N ASP A 257 7.34 16.29 -6.35
CA ASP A 257 7.93 16.79 -5.11
C ASP A 257 8.77 18.03 -5.41
N GLU A 258 8.36 19.18 -4.89
CA GLU A 258 9.09 20.44 -5.09
C GLU A 258 10.47 20.44 -4.41
N SER A 259 10.70 19.56 -3.44
CA SER A 259 11.98 19.40 -2.76
C SER A 259 13.01 18.64 -3.58
N ASP A 260 12.57 17.84 -4.55
CA ASP A 260 13.43 17.15 -5.53
C ASP A 260 12.97 17.44 -6.98
N PRO A 261 13.47 18.53 -7.59
CA PRO A 261 13.09 18.90 -8.96
C PRO A 261 13.47 17.87 -10.04
N GLN A 262 14.30 16.89 -9.69
CA GLN A 262 14.72 15.80 -10.59
C GLN A 262 13.83 14.56 -10.41
N ALA A 263 13.00 14.50 -9.36
CA ALA A 263 12.08 13.41 -9.16
C ALA A 263 10.94 13.45 -10.18
N GLU A 264 10.66 12.32 -10.80
CA GLU A 264 9.51 12.21 -11.68
C GLU A 264 8.20 12.38 -10.90
N PRO A 265 7.18 13.04 -11.49
CA PRO A 265 5.87 13.17 -10.86
C PRO A 265 5.30 11.79 -10.49
N ARG A 266 4.93 11.61 -9.23
CA ARG A 266 4.28 10.38 -8.76
C ARG A 266 2.78 10.48 -8.95
N ARG A 267 2.18 9.36 -9.28
CA ARG A 267 0.74 9.22 -9.47
C ARG A 267 0.09 8.72 -8.18
N TYR A 268 -0.81 9.52 -7.61
CA TYR A 268 -1.53 9.20 -6.37
C TYR A 268 -3.01 8.95 -6.64
N ALA A 269 -3.55 7.87 -6.09
CA ALA A 269 -4.98 7.70 -5.92
C ALA A 269 -5.41 8.52 -4.69
N VAL A 270 -5.75 9.80 -4.93
CA VAL A 270 -6.00 10.77 -3.84
C VAL A 270 -7.25 10.40 -3.04
N VAL A 271 -8.32 10.00 -3.74
CA VAL A 271 -9.58 9.54 -3.14
C VAL A 271 -10.04 8.31 -3.89
N GLN A 272 -10.45 7.29 -3.17
CA GLN A 272 -11.07 6.10 -3.75
C GLN A 272 -12.58 6.15 -3.55
N LEU A 273 -13.34 5.80 -4.58
CA LEU A 273 -14.77 5.53 -4.50
C LEU A 273 -14.98 4.02 -4.52
N GLN A 274 -15.64 3.49 -3.49
CA GLN A 274 -15.96 2.08 -3.38
C GLN A 274 -17.48 1.89 -3.39
N TYR A 275 -17.94 0.86 -4.07
CA TYR A 275 -19.33 0.41 -4.08
C TYR A 275 -19.37 -1.11 -4.09
N ASP A 276 -20.55 -1.72 -4.05
CA ASP A 276 -20.69 -3.17 -4.00
C ASP A 276 -20.04 -3.82 -5.23
N ALA A 277 -18.99 -4.63 -4.99
CA ALA A 277 -18.29 -5.36 -6.04
C ALA A 277 -19.19 -6.40 -6.75
N HIS A 278 -20.20 -6.93 -6.06
CA HIS A 278 -21.16 -7.85 -6.68
C HIS A 278 -22.00 -7.18 -7.77
N ALA A 279 -22.27 -5.87 -7.61
CA ALA A 279 -22.96 -5.11 -8.66
C ALA A 279 -22.15 -5.05 -9.96
N GLU A 280 -20.81 -5.02 -9.86
CA GLU A 280 -19.92 -4.98 -11.02
C GLU A 280 -19.70 -6.35 -11.68
N LEU A 281 -19.79 -7.42 -10.88
CA LEU A 281 -19.65 -8.79 -11.36
C LEU A 281 -20.98 -9.36 -11.90
N SER A 282 -22.08 -8.63 -11.73
CA SER A 282 -23.38 -8.96 -12.30
C SER A 282 -23.43 -8.56 -13.78
N ASP A 283 -24.04 -9.41 -14.60
CA ASP A 283 -24.35 -9.08 -16.01
C ASP A 283 -25.52 -8.08 -16.12
N ASP A 284 -26.14 -7.68 -15.02
CA ASP A 284 -27.24 -6.72 -14.97
C ASP A 284 -26.72 -5.27 -14.75
N PRO A 285 -26.72 -4.42 -15.79
CA PRO A 285 -26.29 -3.03 -15.68
C PRO A 285 -27.21 -2.19 -14.77
N ALA A 286 -28.41 -2.67 -14.48
CA ALA A 286 -29.38 -2.03 -13.59
C ALA A 286 -29.24 -2.50 -12.14
N MET A 287 -28.25 -3.33 -11.81
CA MET A 287 -28.01 -3.78 -10.43
C MET A 287 -28.04 -2.61 -9.45
N PRO A 288 -28.91 -2.66 -8.44
CA PRO A 288 -29.11 -1.52 -7.54
C PRO A 288 -27.96 -1.33 -6.58
N VAL A 289 -27.39 -0.14 -6.55
CA VAL A 289 -26.35 0.28 -5.59
C VAL A 289 -26.98 1.30 -4.64
N ALA A 290 -27.12 0.95 -3.37
CA ALA A 290 -27.75 1.82 -2.37
C ALA A 290 -26.73 2.70 -1.61
N ARG A 291 -25.45 2.32 -1.65
CA ARG A 291 -24.36 3.02 -0.94
C ARG A 291 -23.08 3.02 -1.78
N ALA A 292 -22.40 4.15 -1.79
CA ALA A 292 -21.05 4.30 -2.27
C ALA A 292 -20.22 5.02 -1.18
N THR A 293 -18.95 4.63 -1.04
CA THR A 293 -18.07 5.15 0.02
C THR A 293 -16.86 5.81 -0.60
N LEU A 294 -16.62 7.06 -0.28
CA LEU A 294 -15.36 7.73 -0.54
C LEU A 294 -14.38 7.37 0.56
N LEU A 295 -13.17 6.98 0.19
CA LEU A 295 -12.09 6.60 1.10
C LEU A 295 -10.84 7.43 0.82
N LEU A 296 -10.22 7.90 1.89
CA LEU A 296 -8.92 8.54 1.89
C LEU A 296 -8.00 7.79 2.85
N ASP A 297 -6.94 7.21 2.32
CA ASP A 297 -5.84 6.63 3.10
C ASP A 297 -4.80 7.74 3.34
N VAL A 298 -4.86 8.35 4.51
CA VAL A 298 -4.13 9.60 4.81
C VAL A 298 -2.62 9.45 4.67
N PRO A 299 -1.96 8.41 5.24
CA PRO A 299 -0.51 8.26 5.12
C PRO A 299 -0.01 8.00 3.69
N HIS A 300 -0.90 7.55 2.79
CA HIS A 300 -0.53 7.22 1.42
C HIS A 300 -0.51 8.41 0.46
N VAL A 301 -1.05 9.57 0.86
CA VAL A 301 -1.24 10.72 -0.04
C VAL A 301 -0.51 11.95 0.48
N ALA A 302 0.30 12.58 -0.39
CA ALA A 302 1.04 13.78 -0.04
C ALA A 302 0.10 14.94 0.37
N PRO A 303 0.38 15.65 1.49
CA PRO A 303 -0.46 16.76 1.96
C PRO A 303 -0.61 17.89 0.95
N GLY A 304 0.41 18.11 0.10
CA GLY A 304 0.41 19.12 -0.97
C GLY A 304 -0.73 18.94 -1.98
N LEU A 305 -1.23 17.72 -2.15
CA LEU A 305 -2.42 17.43 -2.97
C LEU A 305 -3.74 17.83 -2.30
N ARG A 306 -3.72 18.29 -1.04
CA ARG A 306 -4.90 18.64 -0.23
C ARG A 306 -5.98 17.56 -0.27
N PRO A 307 -5.63 16.29 0.08
CA PRO A 307 -6.49 15.13 -0.20
C PRO A 307 -7.85 15.21 0.48
N PHE A 308 -7.93 15.75 1.71
CA PHE A 308 -9.20 15.87 2.41
C PHE A 308 -10.10 16.93 1.78
N ALA A 309 -9.56 18.05 1.31
CA ALA A 309 -10.35 19.06 0.59
C ALA A 309 -10.89 18.48 -0.74
N ARG A 310 -10.09 17.65 -1.44
CA ARG A 310 -10.53 16.92 -2.63
C ARG A 310 -11.64 15.93 -2.31
N MET A 311 -11.52 15.19 -1.20
CA MET A 311 -12.56 14.26 -0.74
C MET A 311 -13.86 14.98 -0.42
N ARG A 312 -13.81 16.12 0.30
CA ARG A 312 -14.99 16.96 0.61
C ARG A 312 -15.69 17.46 -0.66
N GLU A 313 -14.91 17.92 -1.63
CA GLU A 313 -15.46 18.42 -2.90
C GLU A 313 -16.07 17.29 -3.73
N ALA A 314 -15.40 16.15 -3.85
CA ALA A 314 -15.95 14.98 -4.51
C ALA A 314 -17.23 14.47 -3.85
N ALA A 315 -17.28 14.45 -2.50
CA ALA A 315 -18.47 14.07 -1.75
C ALA A 315 -19.65 15.02 -2.04
N ARG A 316 -19.39 16.33 -2.09
CA ARG A 316 -20.40 17.35 -2.40
C ARG A 316 -20.96 17.18 -3.81
N GLN A 317 -20.08 17.04 -4.81
CA GLN A 317 -20.47 16.90 -6.22
C GLN A 317 -21.27 15.62 -6.45
N LEU A 318 -20.77 14.48 -5.95
CA LEU A 318 -21.46 13.20 -6.08
C LEU A 318 -22.78 13.18 -5.32
N SER A 319 -22.86 13.80 -4.14
CA SER A 319 -24.13 13.90 -3.41
C SER A 319 -25.20 14.66 -4.18
N GLN A 320 -24.81 15.75 -4.85
CA GLN A 320 -25.72 16.53 -5.70
C GLN A 320 -26.15 15.75 -6.94
N ALA A 321 -25.19 15.11 -7.62
CA ALA A 321 -25.45 14.37 -8.86
C ALA A 321 -26.31 13.11 -8.66
N LEU A 322 -26.10 12.42 -7.53
CA LEU A 322 -26.78 11.16 -7.18
C LEU A 322 -28.03 11.35 -6.33
N GLY A 323 -28.32 12.57 -5.83
CA GLY A 323 -29.35 12.77 -4.81
C GLY A 323 -29.05 12.02 -3.51
N ALA A 324 -27.77 11.94 -3.13
CA ALA A 324 -27.30 11.19 -1.98
C ALA A 324 -27.23 12.04 -0.72
N ARG A 325 -27.33 11.39 0.45
CA ARG A 325 -27.02 11.97 1.75
C ARG A 325 -25.61 11.56 2.16
N GLN A 326 -24.81 12.53 2.64
CA GLN A 326 -23.51 12.25 3.23
C GLN A 326 -23.66 11.83 4.68
N VAL A 327 -23.13 10.67 5.02
CA VAL A 327 -23.20 10.12 6.37
C VAL A 327 -21.84 9.53 6.77
N ASP A 328 -21.60 9.46 8.06
CA ASP A 328 -20.47 8.69 8.63
C ASP A 328 -20.73 7.18 8.59
N ASP A 329 -19.83 6.39 9.15
CA ASP A 329 -19.95 4.93 9.19
C ASP A 329 -21.12 4.46 10.09
N ASN A 330 -21.61 5.32 10.99
CA ASN A 330 -22.76 5.05 11.85
C ASN A 330 -24.10 5.51 11.23
N GLY A 331 -24.04 6.13 10.06
CA GLY A 331 -25.22 6.68 9.37
C GLY A 331 -25.64 8.05 9.84
N ALA A 332 -24.86 8.73 10.71
CA ALA A 332 -25.12 10.09 11.13
C ALA A 332 -24.69 11.07 10.04
N SER A 333 -25.49 12.14 9.83
CA SER A 333 -25.17 13.15 8.83
C SER A 333 -23.91 13.92 9.19
N LEU A 334 -22.99 14.05 8.25
CA LEU A 334 -21.75 14.82 8.40
C LEU A 334 -22.07 16.33 8.32
N SER A 335 -21.82 17.06 9.41
CA SER A 335 -21.95 18.50 9.44
C SER A 335 -20.66 19.18 8.94
N PRO A 336 -20.75 20.41 8.39
CA PRO A 336 -19.57 21.18 8.02
C PRO A 336 -18.58 21.36 9.19
N ALA A 337 -19.09 21.62 10.40
CA ALA A 337 -18.25 21.79 11.59
C ALA A 337 -17.51 20.50 11.97
N ALA A 338 -18.12 19.32 11.80
CA ALA A 338 -17.44 18.04 12.02
C ALA A 338 -16.31 17.83 11.01
N LEU A 339 -16.53 18.18 9.73
CA LEU A 339 -15.49 18.10 8.69
C LEU A 339 -14.34 19.07 8.97
N ASP A 340 -14.62 20.29 9.45
CA ASP A 340 -13.57 21.25 9.80
C ASP A 340 -12.73 20.77 11.00
N GLN A 341 -13.36 20.12 11.97
CA GLN A 341 -12.64 19.51 13.10
C GLN A 341 -11.72 18.36 12.65
N ILE A 342 -12.16 17.52 11.71
CA ILE A 342 -11.34 16.46 11.11
C ILE A 342 -10.13 17.08 10.42
N GLU A 343 -10.29 18.17 9.68
CA GLU A 343 -9.19 18.85 8.99
C GLU A 343 -8.10 19.33 9.95
N LEU A 344 -8.48 19.87 11.12
CA LEU A 344 -7.51 20.24 12.17
C LEU A 344 -6.75 19.03 12.73
N GLN A 345 -7.44 17.90 12.95
CA GLN A 345 -6.78 16.67 13.41
C GLN A 345 -5.81 16.10 12.37
N LEU A 346 -6.15 16.18 11.08
CA LEU A 346 -5.27 15.77 10.00
C LEU A 346 -3.98 16.58 9.94
N GLN A 347 -4.02 17.88 10.20
CA GLN A 347 -2.82 18.70 10.28
C GLN A 347 -1.86 18.22 11.37
N GLN A 348 -2.38 17.82 12.54
CA GLN A 348 -1.59 17.25 13.62
C GLN A 348 -0.98 15.90 13.24
N LEU A 349 -1.73 15.06 12.55
CA LEU A 349 -1.26 13.76 12.07
C LEU A 349 -0.14 13.94 11.03
N TYR A 350 -0.30 14.84 10.05
CA TYR A 350 0.75 15.14 9.08
C TYR A 350 2.02 15.65 9.75
N ALA A 351 1.88 16.53 10.75
CA ALA A 351 3.04 17.01 11.51
C ALA A 351 3.74 15.89 12.29
N SER A 352 2.98 14.92 12.85
CA SER A 352 3.52 13.75 13.54
C SER A 352 4.31 12.83 12.61
N LEU A 353 3.78 12.56 11.40
CA LEU A 353 4.45 11.76 10.40
C LEU A 353 5.74 12.44 9.91
N GLU A 354 5.68 13.73 9.62
CA GLU A 354 6.83 14.52 9.16
C GLU A 354 7.95 14.59 10.20
N ALA A 355 7.61 14.80 11.47
CA ALA A 355 8.58 14.86 12.57
C ALA A 355 9.40 13.57 12.73
N ARG A 356 8.88 12.42 12.24
CA ARG A 356 9.59 11.13 12.26
C ARG A 356 10.28 10.81 10.91
N GLY A 357 10.23 11.72 9.93
CA GLY A 357 10.77 11.48 8.60
C GLY A 357 9.92 10.53 7.74
N LEU A 358 8.70 10.23 8.18
CA LEU A 358 7.74 9.34 7.50
C LEU A 358 6.57 10.14 6.91
N GLY A 359 6.88 11.29 6.30
CA GLY A 359 5.88 12.19 5.72
C GLY A 359 4.89 11.45 4.82
N ALA A 360 3.60 11.82 4.90
CA ALA A 360 2.56 11.18 4.12
C ALA A 360 2.82 11.28 2.61
N GLY A 361 2.59 10.19 1.88
CA GLY A 361 2.86 10.09 0.44
C GLY A 361 4.30 9.72 0.09
N THR A 362 5.24 9.67 1.06
CA THR A 362 6.59 9.17 0.82
C THR A 362 6.59 7.65 0.60
N PRO A 363 7.59 7.09 -0.10
CA PRO A 363 7.71 5.64 -0.27
C PRO A 363 7.79 4.87 1.05
N ALA A 364 8.48 5.45 2.06
CA ALA A 364 8.58 4.85 3.38
C ALA A 364 7.20 4.78 4.07
N ALA A 365 6.44 5.89 4.08
CA ALA A 365 5.09 5.91 4.60
C ALA A 365 4.17 4.92 3.87
N GLN A 366 4.20 4.91 2.53
CA GLN A 366 3.39 3.99 1.74
C GLN A 366 3.70 2.52 2.04
N ARG A 367 4.96 2.18 2.34
CA ARG A 367 5.36 0.81 2.73
C ARG A 367 4.96 0.49 4.17
N LEU A 368 5.13 1.42 5.10
CA LEU A 368 4.80 1.21 6.51
C LEU A 368 3.29 1.00 6.71
N PHE A 369 2.48 1.75 5.98
CA PHE A 369 1.02 1.70 6.07
C PHE A 369 0.36 0.79 4.99
N ALA A 370 1.12 -0.15 4.39
CA ALA A 370 0.63 -1.12 3.40
C ALA A 370 0.04 -2.39 4.03
#